data_9f7efa63e43a7ce022be0690808e725b
#
_entry.id   9f7efa63e43a7ce022be0690808e725b
#
_cell.length_a   1.000
_cell.length_b   1.000
_cell.length_c   1.000
_cell.angle_alpha   90.00
_cell.angle_beta   90.00
_cell.angle_gamma   90.00
#
_symmetry.space_group_name_H-M   'P 1'
#
loop_
_entity.id
_entity.type
_entity.pdbx_description
1 polymer ?
#
loop_
_entity_poly.entity_id
_entity_poly.type
_entity_poly.pdbx_seq_one_letter_code
_entity_poly.pdbx_strand_id
1 'polypeptide(L)'
;MANRCTRIPEIMMPREGTDLSKWAVIACDQYTSQPEYWAETDRIVGDAPSTLRLTLPEVYLEDADVASHIERIHKTMQQYVQDGTLRTLPAGAVLTERWSGGSAPRRGIVLAVDLEAYEYTPGSASLIRPTEKTVVERIPPRLKVREGACLELPHIMILIDDPDRRIIEPLFEKTGSFSKLYDTDLMQNGGHITGWFIPQG
;
A
#
# COMPACT_ATOMS: atom_id res chain seq x y z
N MET A 1 -15.76 -20.61 -17.75
CA MET A 1 -14.67 -19.60 -17.69
C MET A 1 -14.18 -19.56 -16.26
N ALA A 2 -12.87 -19.65 -16.01
CA ALA A 2 -12.34 -19.52 -14.66
C ALA A 2 -12.73 -18.13 -14.13
N ASN A 3 -13.32 -18.08 -12.94
CA ASN A 3 -13.74 -16.84 -12.30
C ASN A 3 -12.47 -16.09 -11.87
N ARG A 4 -12.00 -15.14 -12.68
CA ARG A 4 -10.80 -14.36 -12.40
C ARG A 4 -11.17 -13.21 -11.48
N CYS A 5 -10.87 -13.33 -10.19
CA CYS A 5 -11.11 -12.27 -9.21
C CYS A 5 -9.93 -11.27 -9.08
N THR A 6 -8.84 -11.49 -9.83
CA THR A 6 -7.66 -10.61 -9.80
C THR A 6 -7.23 -10.18 -11.19
N ARG A 7 -6.59 -8.99 -11.28
CA ARG A 7 -6.03 -8.41 -12.50
C ARG A 7 -4.69 -7.74 -12.21
N ILE A 8 -3.91 -7.52 -13.26
CA ILE A 8 -2.71 -6.69 -13.19
C ILE A 8 -3.15 -5.23 -13.02
N PRO A 9 -2.71 -4.53 -11.98
CA PRO A 9 -3.00 -3.12 -11.78
C PRO A 9 -2.07 -2.23 -12.61
N GLU A 10 -2.45 -0.97 -12.79
CA GLU A 10 -1.49 0.07 -13.11
C GLU A 10 -0.71 0.44 -11.85
N ILE A 11 0.62 0.36 -11.91
CA ILE A 11 1.49 0.58 -10.77
C ILE A 11 2.35 1.81 -11.02
N MET A 12 2.36 2.72 -10.03
CA MET A 12 3.27 3.85 -10.01
C MET A 12 4.32 3.66 -8.93
N MET A 13 5.54 4.06 -9.23
CA MET A 13 6.68 4.02 -8.33
C MET A 13 7.36 5.39 -8.28
N PRO A 14 8.05 5.74 -7.19
CA PRO A 14 8.88 6.93 -7.19
C PRO A 14 9.94 6.85 -8.31
N ARG A 15 10.31 7.99 -8.87
CA ARG A 15 11.38 8.06 -9.88
C ARG A 15 12.70 7.52 -9.35
N GLU A 16 13.57 7.10 -10.24
CA GLU A 16 14.92 6.66 -9.88
C GLU A 16 15.70 7.75 -9.14
N GLY A 17 16.49 7.34 -8.14
CA GLY A 17 17.24 8.25 -7.29
C GLY A 17 16.45 8.87 -6.14
N THR A 18 15.15 8.54 -5.99
CA THR A 18 14.39 8.93 -4.80
C THR A 18 14.94 8.24 -3.57
N ASP A 19 15.14 9.00 -2.49
CA ASP A 19 15.54 8.46 -1.19
C ASP A 19 14.40 7.64 -0.58
N LEU A 20 14.49 6.32 -0.71
CA LEU A 20 13.44 5.40 -0.26
C LEU A 20 13.32 5.37 1.26
N SER A 21 14.35 5.72 2.01
CA SER A 21 14.28 5.81 3.47
C SER A 21 13.39 6.94 3.97
N LYS A 22 13.18 7.96 3.14
CA LYS A 22 12.24 9.08 3.36
C LYS A 22 10.92 8.91 2.60
N TRP A 23 10.96 8.15 1.50
CA TRP A 23 9.76 7.90 0.70
C TRP A 23 8.77 6.97 1.39
N ALA A 24 9.25 5.83 1.88
CA ALA A 24 8.40 4.78 2.43
C ALA A 24 8.09 5.03 3.90
N VAL A 25 6.81 5.29 4.20
CA VAL A 25 6.32 5.39 5.57
C VAL A 25 5.42 4.21 5.91
N ILE A 26 5.18 3.98 7.19
CA ILE A 26 4.26 2.94 7.66
C ILE A 26 2.82 3.27 7.24
N ALA A 27 1.94 2.25 7.23
CA ALA A 27 0.53 2.45 6.89
C ALA A 27 -0.14 3.46 7.85
N CYS A 28 -1.00 4.32 7.31
CA CYS A 28 -1.61 5.44 8.02
C CYS A 28 -2.55 5.02 9.17
N ASP A 29 -2.95 3.76 9.22
CA ASP A 29 -3.77 3.14 10.28
C ASP A 29 -2.94 2.57 11.44
N GLN A 30 -1.62 2.76 11.40
CA GLN A 30 -0.73 2.42 12.51
C GLN A 30 -0.48 3.63 13.41
N TYR A 31 -0.11 3.39 14.67
CA TYR A 31 0.20 4.46 15.64
C TYR A 31 -0.93 5.51 15.77
N THR A 32 -2.19 5.04 15.75
CA THR A 32 -3.39 5.90 15.77
C THR A 32 -3.58 6.71 17.08
N SER A 33 -2.83 6.35 18.12
CA SER A 33 -2.85 7.05 19.42
C SER A 33 -1.50 7.68 19.77
N GLN A 34 -0.60 7.83 18.80
CA GLN A 34 0.78 8.27 18.99
C GLN A 34 1.14 9.37 18.00
N PRO A 35 0.63 10.59 18.21
CA PRO A 35 0.91 11.72 17.31
C PRO A 35 2.40 12.07 17.23
N GLU A 36 3.17 11.81 18.30
CA GLU A 36 4.62 12.00 18.34
C GLU A 36 5.37 11.13 17.33
N TYR A 37 4.88 9.92 17.03
CA TYR A 37 5.44 9.08 15.97
C TYR A 37 5.33 9.77 14.60
N TRP A 38 4.19 10.34 14.31
CA TRP A 38 3.94 11.01 13.03
C TRP A 38 4.64 12.36 12.92
N ALA A 39 4.77 13.09 14.03
CA ALA A 39 5.57 14.32 14.10
C ALA A 39 7.05 14.03 13.82
N GLU A 40 7.61 12.94 14.38
CA GLU A 40 8.98 12.52 14.11
C GLU A 40 9.13 12.03 12.65
N THR A 41 8.14 11.30 12.12
CA THR A 41 8.10 10.91 10.70
C THR A 41 8.19 12.14 9.79
N ASP A 42 7.41 13.17 10.07
CA ASP A 42 7.41 14.43 9.31
C ASP A 42 8.77 15.15 9.39
N ARG A 43 9.38 15.18 10.57
CA ARG A 43 10.72 15.73 10.78
C ARG A 43 11.80 14.98 9.96
N ILE A 44 11.75 13.65 9.92
CA ILE A 44 12.68 12.81 9.15
C ILE A 44 12.50 13.04 7.65
N VAL A 45 11.27 13.08 7.19
CA VAL A 45 10.93 13.31 5.77
C VAL A 45 11.37 14.72 5.34
N GLY A 46 11.12 15.74 6.16
CA GLY A 46 11.39 17.15 5.80
C GLY A 46 10.70 17.53 4.49
N ASP A 47 11.46 18.16 3.58
CA ASP A 47 10.97 18.60 2.26
C ASP A 47 11.07 17.51 1.18
N ALA A 48 11.53 16.31 1.52
CA ALA A 48 11.66 15.24 0.55
C ALA A 48 10.30 14.71 0.07
N PRO A 49 10.19 14.27 -1.20
CA PRO A 49 9.03 13.53 -1.64
C PRO A 49 8.83 12.26 -0.80
N SER A 50 7.57 12.01 -0.40
CA SER A 50 7.25 10.89 0.49
C SER A 50 5.79 10.46 0.37
N THR A 51 5.50 9.19 0.64
CA THR A 51 4.12 8.70 0.79
C THR A 51 3.41 9.31 2.00
N LEU A 52 4.13 9.90 2.96
CA LEU A 52 3.54 10.71 4.03
C LEU A 52 2.69 11.87 3.47
N ARG A 53 3.10 12.43 2.33
CA ARG A 53 2.40 13.55 1.67
C ARG A 53 1.18 13.10 0.87
N LEU A 54 0.99 11.79 0.71
CA LEU A 54 -0.06 11.17 -0.10
C LEU A 54 -1.12 10.45 0.74
N THR A 55 -0.94 10.37 2.06
CA THR A 55 -1.85 9.70 2.99
C THR A 55 -2.14 10.58 4.19
N LEU A 56 -3.27 10.34 4.85
CA LEU A 56 -3.62 10.98 6.11
C LEU A 56 -3.49 9.96 7.24
N PRO A 57 -2.51 10.12 8.17
CA PRO A 57 -2.46 9.29 9.37
C PRO A 57 -3.75 9.39 10.18
N GLU A 58 -4.29 8.25 10.63
CA GLU A 58 -5.60 8.22 11.30
C GLU A 58 -5.64 9.00 12.60
N VAL A 59 -4.51 9.24 13.22
CA VAL A 59 -4.42 10.11 14.41
C VAL A 59 -4.92 11.55 14.15
N TYR A 60 -4.94 11.99 12.88
CA TYR A 60 -5.38 13.33 12.46
C TYR A 60 -6.78 13.36 11.82
N LEU A 61 -7.51 12.24 11.81
CA LEU A 61 -8.84 12.18 11.16
C LEU A 61 -9.90 13.07 11.84
N GLU A 62 -9.71 13.40 13.11
CA GLU A 62 -10.64 14.23 13.89
C GLU A 62 -10.14 15.68 14.08
N ASP A 63 -9.02 16.04 13.44
CA ASP A 63 -8.47 17.38 13.54
C ASP A 63 -9.40 18.43 12.90
N ALA A 64 -9.43 19.63 13.48
CA ALA A 64 -10.28 20.71 13.01
C ALA A 64 -9.99 21.15 11.56
N ASP A 65 -8.75 20.94 11.09
CA ASP A 65 -8.28 21.31 9.75
C ASP A 65 -8.16 20.12 8.79
N VAL A 66 -8.76 18.95 9.13
CA VAL A 66 -8.70 17.72 8.33
C VAL A 66 -9.06 17.94 6.86
N ALA A 67 -10.02 18.81 6.56
CA ALA A 67 -10.41 19.09 5.18
C ALA A 67 -9.27 19.73 4.36
N SER A 68 -8.52 20.66 4.95
CA SER A 68 -7.35 21.24 4.28
C SER A 68 -6.18 20.26 4.17
N HIS A 69 -6.04 19.30 5.09
CA HIS A 69 -5.08 18.21 4.94
C HIS A 69 -5.42 17.35 3.73
N ILE A 70 -6.68 16.94 3.58
CA ILE A 70 -7.15 16.13 2.46
C ILE A 70 -6.93 16.87 1.13
N GLU A 71 -7.24 18.16 1.07
CA GLU A 71 -7.01 18.97 -0.12
C GLU A 71 -5.52 19.02 -0.51
N ARG A 72 -4.63 19.20 0.47
CA ARG A 72 -3.17 19.16 0.24
C ARG A 72 -2.71 17.80 -0.28
N ILE A 73 -3.23 16.70 0.28
CA ILE A 73 -2.93 15.34 -0.18
C ILE A 73 -3.31 15.18 -1.64
N HIS A 74 -4.53 15.56 -2.03
CA HIS A 74 -5.00 15.44 -3.42
C HIS A 74 -4.15 16.28 -4.38
N LYS A 75 -3.81 17.52 -4.01
CA LYS A 75 -2.92 18.37 -4.79
C LYS A 75 -1.53 17.74 -4.95
N THR A 76 -0.98 17.18 -3.88
CA THR A 76 0.33 16.53 -3.92
C THR A 76 0.31 15.27 -4.78
N MET A 77 -0.75 14.46 -4.71
CA MET A 77 -0.93 13.30 -5.61
C MET A 77 -0.87 13.73 -7.08
N GLN A 78 -1.66 14.75 -7.44
CA GLN A 78 -1.68 15.29 -8.80
C GLN A 78 -0.31 15.84 -9.21
N GLN A 79 0.35 16.59 -8.34
CA GLN A 79 1.68 17.14 -8.58
C GLN A 79 2.70 16.02 -8.83
N TYR A 80 2.77 14.99 -7.98
CA TYR A 80 3.74 13.91 -8.11
C TYR A 80 3.56 13.10 -9.40
N VAL A 81 2.34 13.02 -9.91
CA VAL A 81 2.06 12.42 -11.22
C VAL A 81 2.52 13.35 -12.35
N GLN A 82 2.23 14.66 -12.26
CA GLN A 82 2.49 15.63 -13.32
C GLN A 82 3.98 15.96 -13.45
N ASP A 83 4.71 16.09 -12.34
CA ASP A 83 6.13 16.48 -12.34
C ASP A 83 7.10 15.29 -12.47
N GLY A 84 6.55 14.06 -12.58
CA GLY A 84 7.34 12.84 -12.73
C GLY A 84 8.03 12.36 -11.45
N THR A 85 7.62 12.87 -10.27
CA THR A 85 8.01 12.30 -8.97
C THR A 85 7.56 10.85 -8.87
N LEU A 86 6.37 10.54 -9.41
CA LEU A 86 5.89 9.20 -9.66
C LEU A 86 5.98 8.86 -11.15
N ARG A 87 6.39 7.64 -11.46
CA ARG A 87 6.43 7.08 -12.82
C ARG A 87 5.62 5.80 -12.89
N THR A 88 4.89 5.62 -13.97
CA THR A 88 4.15 4.36 -14.24
C THR A 88 5.13 3.27 -14.64
N LEU A 89 4.96 2.08 -14.06
CA LEU A 89 5.67 0.87 -14.48
C LEU A 89 4.99 0.27 -15.72
N PRO A 90 5.73 -0.56 -16.50
CA PRO A 90 5.10 -1.43 -17.50
C PRO A 90 4.04 -2.34 -16.85
N ALA A 91 3.17 -2.95 -17.68
CA ALA A 91 2.18 -3.90 -17.18
C ALA A 91 2.85 -5.08 -16.47
N GLY A 92 2.46 -5.33 -15.22
CA GLY A 92 3.04 -6.35 -14.38
C GLY A 92 2.51 -6.30 -12.95
N ALA A 93 3.08 -7.13 -12.10
CA ALA A 93 2.79 -7.18 -10.67
C ALA A 93 4.04 -6.88 -9.84
N VAL A 94 3.87 -6.57 -8.57
CA VAL A 94 4.99 -6.41 -7.62
C VAL A 94 4.91 -7.52 -6.59
N LEU A 95 5.96 -8.33 -6.52
CA LEU A 95 6.19 -9.26 -5.43
C LEU A 95 6.86 -8.49 -4.30
N THR A 96 6.38 -8.64 -3.08
CA THR A 96 6.89 -7.90 -1.93
C THR A 96 7.21 -8.82 -0.76
N GLU A 97 8.33 -8.57 -0.10
CA GLU A 97 8.72 -9.20 1.15
C GLU A 97 8.95 -8.12 2.20
N ARG A 98 8.32 -8.26 3.34
CA ARG A 98 8.49 -7.35 4.46
C ARG A 98 8.92 -8.08 5.72
N TRP A 99 9.96 -7.59 6.35
CA TRP A 99 10.44 -8.03 7.63
C TRP A 99 10.26 -6.94 8.69
N SER A 100 9.59 -7.26 9.79
CA SER A 100 9.34 -6.37 10.93
C SER A 100 9.96 -6.85 12.23
N GLY A 101 11.12 -7.53 12.15
CA GLY A 101 11.88 -8.02 13.31
C GLY A 101 11.34 -9.30 13.94
N GLY A 102 12.23 -10.25 14.30
CA GLY A 102 11.94 -11.42 15.13
C GLY A 102 11.02 -12.51 14.57
N SER A 103 10.29 -12.26 13.51
CA SER A 103 9.36 -13.21 12.87
C SER A 103 9.79 -13.55 11.43
N ALA A 104 9.17 -14.57 10.85
CA ALA A 104 9.34 -14.85 9.43
C ALA A 104 8.89 -13.65 8.56
N PRO A 105 9.55 -13.39 7.42
CA PRO A 105 9.14 -12.31 6.53
C PRO A 105 7.73 -12.56 6.02
N ARG A 106 6.95 -11.48 5.90
CA ARG A 106 5.65 -11.50 5.25
C ARG A 106 5.84 -11.34 3.75
N ARG A 107 5.31 -12.28 3.00
CA ARG A 107 5.40 -12.35 1.55
C ARG A 107 4.06 -12.10 0.90
N GLY A 108 4.05 -11.35 -0.20
CA GLY A 108 2.82 -11.02 -0.89
C GLY A 108 3.05 -10.60 -2.33
N ILE A 109 1.93 -10.42 -3.04
CA ILE A 109 1.90 -9.91 -4.40
C ILE A 109 0.88 -8.77 -4.49
N VAL A 110 1.23 -7.68 -5.14
CA VAL A 110 0.33 -6.56 -5.38
C VAL A 110 -0.45 -6.80 -6.67
N LEU A 111 -1.77 -6.89 -6.54
CA LEU A 111 -2.72 -7.13 -7.64
C LEU A 111 -3.94 -6.23 -7.45
N ALA A 112 -4.66 -5.97 -8.53
CA ALA A 112 -6.01 -5.44 -8.46
C ALA A 112 -7.01 -6.57 -8.20
N VAL A 113 -8.02 -6.30 -7.37
CA VAL A 113 -9.06 -7.26 -7.00
C VAL A 113 -10.40 -6.79 -7.56
N ASP A 114 -11.14 -7.71 -8.15
CA ASP A 114 -12.48 -7.45 -8.65
C ASP A 114 -13.46 -7.40 -7.47
N LEU A 115 -13.98 -6.21 -7.18
CA LEU A 115 -14.91 -6.00 -6.07
C LEU A 115 -16.28 -6.69 -6.29
N GLU A 116 -16.66 -6.97 -7.53
CA GLU A 116 -17.87 -7.75 -7.83
C GLU A 116 -17.74 -9.23 -7.42
N ALA A 117 -16.50 -9.70 -7.21
CA ALA A 117 -16.24 -11.03 -6.66
C ALA A 117 -16.24 -11.08 -5.13
N TYR A 118 -16.48 -9.94 -4.47
CA TYR A 118 -16.52 -9.81 -3.02
C TYR A 118 -17.97 -9.97 -2.51
N GLU A 119 -18.16 -10.78 -1.47
CA GLU A 119 -19.45 -10.99 -0.83
C GLU A 119 -19.24 -11.26 0.66
N TYR A 120 -19.96 -10.56 1.52
CA TYR A 120 -19.84 -10.70 2.98
C TYR A 120 -21.09 -11.31 3.64
N THR A 121 -22.04 -11.77 2.85
CA THR A 121 -23.18 -12.54 3.40
C THR A 121 -22.69 -13.83 4.00
N PRO A 122 -23.04 -14.16 5.26
CA PRO A 122 -22.67 -15.43 5.89
C PRO A 122 -23.10 -16.63 5.04
N GLY A 123 -22.17 -17.57 4.82
CA GLY A 123 -22.40 -18.76 4.00
C GLY A 123 -22.27 -18.56 2.48
N SER A 124 -21.91 -17.37 2.04
CA SER A 124 -21.56 -17.12 0.65
C SER A 124 -20.45 -18.03 0.15
N ALA A 125 -20.52 -18.46 -1.11
CA ALA A 125 -19.47 -19.20 -1.82
C ALA A 125 -18.49 -18.27 -2.54
N SER A 126 -18.50 -16.98 -2.26
CA SER A 126 -17.59 -15.99 -2.87
C SER A 126 -16.13 -16.35 -2.64
N LEU A 127 -15.29 -16.09 -3.65
CA LEU A 127 -13.84 -16.26 -3.55
C LEU A 127 -13.18 -15.25 -2.62
N ILE A 128 -13.78 -14.05 -2.49
CA ILE A 128 -13.27 -12.97 -1.65
C ILE A 128 -14.25 -12.76 -0.51
N ARG A 129 -13.77 -12.87 0.71
CA ARG A 129 -14.57 -12.80 1.93
C ARG A 129 -13.98 -11.81 2.92
N PRO A 130 -14.79 -11.13 3.75
CA PRO A 130 -14.27 -10.35 4.86
C PRO A 130 -13.68 -11.26 5.93
N THR A 131 -12.60 -10.85 6.56
CA THR A 131 -12.04 -11.51 7.74
C THR A 131 -12.68 -11.00 9.02
N GLU A 132 -13.21 -9.76 9.00
CA GLU A 132 -13.80 -9.11 10.16
C GLU A 132 -14.86 -8.07 9.71
N LYS A 133 -15.66 -7.59 10.65
CA LYS A 133 -16.57 -6.47 10.43
C LYS A 133 -15.79 -5.16 10.54
N THR A 134 -15.99 -4.27 9.58
CA THR A 134 -15.48 -2.91 9.65
C THR A 134 -16.20 -2.12 10.73
N VAL A 135 -15.46 -1.31 11.49
CA VAL A 135 -16.02 -0.31 12.40
C VAL A 135 -16.66 0.79 11.55
N VAL A 136 -18.00 0.83 11.54
CA VAL A 136 -18.79 1.65 10.61
C VAL A 136 -18.47 3.14 10.75
N GLU A 137 -18.23 3.61 11.96
CA GLU A 137 -17.94 5.01 12.27
C GLU A 137 -16.62 5.49 11.65
N ARG A 138 -15.70 4.57 11.32
CA ARG A 138 -14.42 4.89 10.66
C ARG A 138 -14.51 4.98 9.14
N ILE A 139 -15.61 4.53 8.55
CA ILE A 139 -15.78 4.53 7.09
C ILE A 139 -15.88 5.98 6.53
N PRO A 140 -16.73 6.88 7.05
CA PRO A 140 -16.89 8.20 6.45
C PRO A 140 -15.60 9.04 6.40
N PRO A 141 -14.78 9.16 7.46
CA PRO A 141 -13.54 9.93 7.39
C PRO A 141 -12.51 9.30 6.43
N ARG A 142 -12.40 7.98 6.37
CA ARG A 142 -11.51 7.29 5.42
C ARG A 142 -11.97 7.48 3.97
N LEU A 143 -13.28 7.45 3.74
CA LEU A 143 -13.85 7.68 2.41
C LEU A 143 -13.52 9.08 1.88
N LYS A 144 -13.59 10.11 2.72
CA LYS A 144 -13.26 11.49 2.34
C LYS A 144 -11.82 11.64 1.81
N VAL A 145 -10.86 10.88 2.35
CA VAL A 145 -9.48 10.90 1.86
C VAL A 145 -9.38 10.29 0.46
N ARG A 146 -10.19 9.27 0.17
CA ARG A 146 -10.17 8.56 -1.12
C ARG A 146 -11.03 9.23 -2.20
N GLU A 147 -12.08 9.91 -1.79
CA GLU A 147 -12.99 10.60 -2.68
C GLU A 147 -12.28 11.75 -3.39
N GLY A 148 -12.14 11.64 -4.71
CA GLY A 148 -11.38 12.60 -5.53
C GLY A 148 -9.86 12.36 -5.57
N ALA A 149 -9.32 11.34 -4.89
CA ALA A 149 -7.93 10.96 -5.00
C ALA A 149 -7.63 10.35 -6.39
N CYS A 150 -6.52 10.74 -7.01
CA CYS A 150 -6.08 10.17 -8.28
C CYS A 150 -5.18 8.93 -8.13
N LEU A 151 -4.81 8.59 -6.90
CA LEU A 151 -3.97 7.44 -6.56
C LEU A 151 -4.63 6.62 -5.45
N GLU A 152 -4.46 5.31 -5.50
CA GLU A 152 -4.91 4.39 -4.44
C GLU A 152 -3.77 4.12 -3.44
N LEU A 153 -3.93 4.60 -2.22
CA LEU A 153 -3.01 4.44 -1.09
C LEU A 153 -3.80 4.49 0.23
N PRO A 154 -3.42 3.72 1.26
CA PRO A 154 -2.58 2.51 1.25
C PRO A 154 -3.30 1.32 0.62
N HIS A 155 -2.54 0.27 0.26
CA HIS A 155 -3.12 -0.96 -0.27
C HIS A 155 -3.84 -1.76 0.81
N ILE A 156 -4.91 -2.46 0.41
CA ILE A 156 -5.61 -3.40 1.29
C ILE A 156 -4.81 -4.71 1.33
N MET A 157 -4.66 -5.28 2.52
CA MET A 157 -4.04 -6.59 2.69
C MET A 157 -5.10 -7.67 2.66
N ILE A 158 -4.95 -8.64 1.75
CA ILE A 158 -5.80 -9.82 1.62
C ILE A 158 -4.97 -11.05 1.95
N LEU A 159 -5.49 -11.94 2.77
CA LEU A 159 -4.89 -13.24 3.04
C LEU A 159 -5.34 -14.23 1.96
N ILE A 160 -4.40 -15.02 1.47
CA ILE A 160 -4.67 -16.08 0.50
C ILE A 160 -4.76 -17.40 1.25
N ASP A 161 -5.87 -18.11 1.06
CA ASP A 161 -6.02 -19.49 1.56
C ASP A 161 -5.31 -20.45 0.58
N ASP A 162 -4.04 -20.71 0.84
CA ASP A 162 -3.15 -21.55 0.01
C ASP A 162 -2.31 -22.48 0.91
N PRO A 163 -2.93 -23.51 1.51
CA PRO A 163 -2.25 -24.44 2.43
C PRO A 163 -1.13 -25.23 1.75
N ASP A 164 -1.24 -25.45 0.43
CA ASP A 164 -0.24 -26.16 -0.36
C ASP A 164 0.90 -25.27 -0.88
N ARG A 165 0.88 -23.96 -0.57
CA ARG A 165 1.91 -22.97 -0.95
C ARG A 165 2.20 -22.94 -2.46
N ARG A 166 1.15 -22.91 -3.28
CA ARG A 166 1.26 -22.98 -4.75
C ARG A 166 1.30 -21.62 -5.44
N ILE A 167 0.99 -20.54 -4.70
CA ILE A 167 0.82 -19.21 -5.30
C ILE A 167 2.05 -18.33 -5.02
N ILE A 168 2.33 -18.04 -3.77
CA ILE A 168 3.35 -17.05 -3.38
C ILE A 168 4.75 -17.67 -3.41
N GLU A 169 4.95 -18.85 -2.80
CA GLU A 169 6.25 -19.48 -2.68
C GLU A 169 6.94 -19.75 -4.02
N PRO A 170 6.25 -20.29 -5.05
CA PRO A 170 6.90 -20.52 -6.36
C PRO A 170 7.32 -19.22 -7.05
N LEU A 171 6.69 -18.09 -6.75
CA LEU A 171 7.13 -16.79 -7.25
C LEU A 171 8.41 -16.34 -6.55
N PHE A 172 8.53 -16.57 -5.23
CA PHE A 172 9.73 -16.23 -4.49
C PHE A 172 10.95 -17.07 -4.88
N GLU A 173 10.77 -18.30 -5.28
CA GLU A 173 11.84 -19.15 -5.85
C GLU A 173 12.43 -18.55 -7.14
N LYS A 174 11.67 -17.70 -7.84
CA LYS A 174 12.06 -17.08 -9.11
C LYS A 174 12.55 -15.63 -8.96
N THR A 175 12.68 -15.10 -7.75
CA THR A 175 13.09 -13.70 -7.53
C THR A 175 14.41 -13.34 -8.19
N GLY A 176 15.35 -14.30 -8.35
CA GLY A 176 16.61 -14.10 -9.07
C GLY A 176 16.44 -13.76 -10.56
N SER A 177 15.26 -14.04 -11.16
CA SER A 177 14.93 -13.69 -12.55
C SER A 177 14.10 -12.41 -12.68
N PHE A 178 13.66 -11.81 -11.59
CA PHE A 178 12.85 -10.60 -11.57
C PHE A 178 13.72 -9.36 -11.30
N SER A 179 13.34 -8.24 -11.88
CA SER A 179 14.00 -6.95 -11.61
C SER A 179 13.65 -6.49 -10.20
N LYS A 180 14.67 -6.24 -9.36
CA LYS A 180 14.45 -5.65 -8.04
C LYS A 180 14.04 -4.20 -8.20
N LEU A 181 12.92 -3.80 -7.61
CA LEU A 181 12.38 -2.44 -7.64
C LEU A 181 12.87 -1.59 -6.47
N TYR A 182 12.92 -2.21 -5.29
CA TYR A 182 13.35 -1.57 -4.06
C TYR A 182 13.88 -2.60 -3.07
N ASP A 183 14.74 -2.12 -2.19
CA ASP A 183 15.39 -2.90 -1.13
C ASP A 183 15.87 -1.88 -0.08
N THR A 184 15.09 -1.66 0.98
CA THR A 184 15.31 -0.54 1.90
C THR A 184 14.80 -0.82 3.30
N ASP A 185 15.45 -0.20 4.28
CA ASP A 185 14.95 -0.15 5.64
C ASP A 185 13.87 0.94 5.78
N LEU A 186 12.87 0.65 6.58
CA LEU A 186 11.83 1.60 6.94
C LEU A 186 12.26 2.43 8.15
N MET A 187 11.96 3.73 8.11
CA MET A 187 12.30 4.64 9.20
C MET A 187 11.73 4.18 10.55
N GLN A 188 12.28 4.70 11.62
CA GLN A 188 11.85 4.45 13.01
C GLN A 188 11.75 2.96 13.36
N ASN A 189 12.71 2.17 12.93
CA ASN A 189 12.75 0.72 13.13
C ASN A 189 11.53 -0.03 12.57
N GLY A 190 10.90 0.52 11.53
CA GLY A 190 9.74 -0.06 10.87
C GLY A 190 10.02 -1.40 10.16
N GLY A 191 11.27 -1.87 10.18
CA GLY A 191 11.71 -3.11 9.54
C GLY A 191 12.28 -2.87 8.14
N HIS A 192 12.30 -3.93 7.34
CA HIS A 192 12.89 -3.93 6.00
C HIS A 192 11.85 -4.34 4.96
N ILE A 193 11.92 -3.77 3.76
CA ILE A 193 11.02 -4.12 2.66
C ILE A 193 11.81 -4.28 1.35
N THR A 194 11.54 -5.38 0.64
CA THR A 194 12.08 -5.65 -0.69
C THR A 194 10.96 -5.90 -1.68
N GLY A 195 11.09 -5.40 -2.89
CA GLY A 195 10.11 -5.60 -3.96
C GLY A 195 10.74 -5.97 -5.29
N TRP A 196 10.07 -6.86 -6.03
CA TRP A 196 10.47 -7.31 -7.35
C TRP A 196 9.34 -7.14 -8.35
N PHE A 197 9.70 -6.74 -9.56
CA PHE A 197 8.75 -6.58 -10.66
C PHE A 197 8.60 -7.89 -11.43
N ILE A 198 7.36 -8.33 -11.57
CA ILE A 198 6.97 -9.47 -12.40
C ILE A 198 6.31 -8.92 -13.65
N PRO A 199 6.97 -8.96 -14.83
CA PRO A 199 6.36 -8.46 -16.06
C PRO A 199 5.16 -9.32 -16.46
N GLN A 200 4.17 -8.71 -17.06
CA GLN A 200 3.10 -9.43 -17.73
C GLN A 200 3.70 -10.07 -18.99
N GLY A 201 3.77 -11.42 -19.01
CA GLY A 201 4.20 -12.22 -20.16
C GLY A 201 3.06 -12.50 -21.14
#